data_940366a890bf9a937f88478383588ccb
#
_entry.id   940366a890bf9a937f88478383588ccb
#
_cell.length_a   1.000
_cell.length_b   1.000
_cell.length_c   1.000
_cell.angle_alpha   90.00
_cell.angle_beta   90.00
_cell.angle_gamma   90.00
#
_symmetry.space_group_name_H-M   'P 1'
#
loop_
_entity.id
_entity.type
_entity.pdbx_description
1 polymer ?
#
loop_
_entity_poly.entity_id
_entity_poly.type
_entity_poly.pdbx_seq_one_letter_code
_entity_poly.pdbx_strand_id
1 'polypeptide(L)'
;MSTSKAQVSTFEDLFTGDALQLLIANGGDLDKTFRTNATLPHDAWISIDNTVIKVAGERLNGIADLQAHGLIRPLTGGLGVLYDAWQTMSEGGDAEQSMSGVTAGAENAVDFNEVQVPLPVTFVQFRINARKLLASARNGTPFDTYMIAEATKKVIEKLEDMLFNGSSVVFGGHDLPGYLNYTDSNEVALTGGWVTTPANIEKDIVKLINANEADRHYGPYNLYLHTDEWGALRQRDSTAGGINYLNILKGMAGINDVKPSDALGNGNLCLVEMTSGVVDLSTAVDLKVIQWPTHGGMSTDFMVMAVTSPRIKSDDAGRCGIAFDNNMA
;
A
#
# COMPACT_ATOMS: atom_id res chain seq x y z
N MET A 1 -7.58 2.69 44.03
CA MET A 1 -8.42 3.32 43.01
C MET A 1 -7.85 3.01 41.65
N SER A 2 -8.44 2.03 40.99
CA SER A 2 -8.00 1.53 39.67
C SER A 2 -8.60 2.46 38.62
N THR A 3 -7.78 3.23 37.92
CA THR A 3 -8.17 3.93 36.72
C THR A 3 -8.27 2.92 35.58
N SER A 4 -9.49 2.47 35.31
CA SER A 4 -9.84 1.72 34.12
C SER A 4 -9.44 2.54 32.90
N LYS A 5 -8.42 2.11 32.17
CA LYS A 5 -8.19 2.53 30.79
C LYS A 5 -9.38 1.98 29.99
N ALA A 6 -10.24 2.85 29.52
CA ALA A 6 -11.24 2.47 28.52
C ALA A 6 -10.47 2.03 27.27
N GLN A 7 -10.37 0.74 27.06
CA GLN A 7 -9.96 0.13 25.80
C GLN A 7 -11.11 0.37 24.82
N VAL A 8 -10.94 1.30 23.88
CA VAL A 8 -11.76 1.33 22.67
C VAL A 8 -11.32 0.13 21.86
N SER A 9 -11.97 -1.00 22.05
CA SER A 9 -11.54 -2.28 21.50
C SER A 9 -12.36 -2.74 20.31
N THR A 10 -13.46 -2.04 19.99
CA THR A 10 -14.36 -2.45 18.90
C THR A 10 -14.88 -1.23 18.14
N PHE A 11 -15.17 -1.43 16.87
CA PHE A 11 -15.80 -0.44 16.00
C PHE A 11 -17.17 0.06 16.55
N GLU A 12 -17.82 -0.77 17.35
CA GLU A 12 -19.09 -0.47 18.03
C GLU A 12 -18.98 0.67 19.06
N ASP A 13 -17.82 0.83 19.68
CA ASP A 13 -17.59 1.91 20.67
C ASP A 13 -17.41 3.29 20.01
N LEU A 14 -17.19 3.36 18.71
CA LEU A 14 -17.00 4.60 17.96
C LEU A 14 -18.32 5.25 17.52
N PHE A 15 -19.39 4.47 17.41
CA PHE A 15 -20.68 4.93 16.91
C PHE A 15 -21.76 4.87 18.00
N THR A 16 -22.61 5.88 18.05
CA THR A 16 -23.87 5.76 18.79
C THR A 16 -24.72 4.65 18.15
N GLY A 17 -25.51 3.92 18.94
CA GLY A 17 -26.31 2.79 18.45
C GLY A 17 -27.13 3.07 17.19
N ASP A 18 -27.62 4.31 17.03
CA ASP A 18 -28.38 4.73 15.85
C ASP A 18 -27.51 4.84 14.59
N ALA A 19 -26.26 5.31 14.71
CA ALA A 19 -25.33 5.43 13.59
C ALA A 19 -24.85 4.04 13.09
N LEU A 20 -24.66 3.10 14.02
CA LEU A 20 -24.32 1.72 13.68
C LEU A 20 -25.47 1.02 12.92
N GLN A 21 -26.72 1.21 13.38
CA GLN A 21 -27.89 0.67 12.70
C GLN A 21 -28.06 1.23 11.27
N LEU A 22 -27.81 2.53 11.09
CA LEU A 22 -27.83 3.16 9.76
C LEU A 22 -26.72 2.62 8.86
N LEU A 23 -25.54 2.37 9.38
CA LEU A 23 -24.43 1.79 8.63
C LEU A 23 -24.76 0.36 8.16
N ILE A 24 -25.33 -0.45 9.03
CA ILE A 24 -25.77 -1.81 8.70
C ILE A 24 -26.89 -1.77 7.66
N ALA A 25 -27.90 -0.89 7.84
CA ALA A 25 -29.02 -0.74 6.89
C ALA A 25 -28.56 -0.31 5.48
N ASN A 26 -27.48 0.46 5.38
CA ASN A 26 -26.88 0.89 4.12
C ASN A 26 -25.81 -0.06 3.57
N GLY A 27 -25.69 -1.28 4.12
CA GLY A 27 -24.76 -2.30 3.64
C GLY A 27 -23.28 -1.93 3.80
N GLY A 28 -22.94 -1.12 4.82
CA GLY A 28 -21.58 -0.64 5.07
C GLY A 28 -21.16 0.57 4.22
N ASP A 29 -22.09 1.16 3.47
CA ASP A 29 -21.84 2.36 2.66
C ASP A 29 -21.72 3.60 3.55
N LEU A 30 -20.48 4.06 3.73
CA LEU A 30 -20.16 5.23 4.56
C LEU A 30 -20.74 6.52 3.98
N ASP A 31 -20.78 6.66 2.66
CA ASP A 31 -21.28 7.86 2.01
C ASP A 31 -22.78 8.07 2.27
N LYS A 32 -23.56 7.00 2.21
CA LYS A 32 -24.99 7.06 2.51
C LYS A 32 -25.28 7.28 3.99
N THR A 33 -24.41 6.73 4.86
CA THR A 33 -24.65 6.79 6.30
C THR A 33 -24.26 8.12 6.91
N PHE A 34 -23.10 8.68 6.55
CA PHE A 34 -22.52 9.84 7.23
C PHE A 34 -22.69 11.16 6.48
N ARG A 35 -22.77 11.15 5.15
CA ARG A 35 -23.05 12.40 4.38
C ARG A 35 -24.46 12.93 4.56
N THR A 36 -25.43 12.08 4.85
CA THR A 36 -26.80 12.49 5.15
C THR A 36 -26.94 13.23 6.48
N ASN A 37 -26.04 13.00 7.42
CA ASN A 37 -26.02 13.66 8.73
C ASN A 37 -24.94 14.75 8.85
N ALA A 38 -24.40 15.23 7.73
CA ALA A 38 -23.35 16.23 7.70
C ALA A 38 -23.79 17.55 8.34
N THR A 39 -23.05 18.00 9.35
CA THR A 39 -23.25 19.30 10.01
C THR A 39 -22.55 20.45 9.28
N LEU A 40 -21.70 20.14 8.31
CA LEU A 40 -20.95 21.12 7.52
C LEU A 40 -21.71 21.53 6.25
N PRO A 41 -21.57 22.78 5.78
CA PRO A 41 -22.08 23.22 4.49
C PRO A 41 -21.47 22.44 3.33
N HIS A 42 -22.19 22.30 2.22
CA HIS A 42 -21.74 21.59 1.03
C HIS A 42 -20.38 22.08 0.50
N ASP A 43 -20.14 23.39 0.51
CA ASP A 43 -18.88 23.99 0.04
C ASP A 43 -17.69 23.61 0.92
N ALA A 44 -17.93 23.42 2.24
CA ALA A 44 -16.90 22.93 3.16
C ALA A 44 -16.52 21.47 2.85
N TRP A 45 -17.48 20.62 2.50
CA TRP A 45 -17.21 19.25 2.07
C TRP A 45 -16.39 19.18 0.79
N ILE A 46 -16.70 20.00 -0.21
CA ILE A 46 -15.91 20.08 -1.46
C ILE A 46 -14.46 20.51 -1.15
N SER A 47 -14.28 21.46 -0.22
CA SER A 47 -12.95 21.90 0.20
C SER A 47 -12.16 20.78 0.90
N ILE A 48 -12.83 19.97 1.72
CA ILE A 48 -12.26 18.81 2.40
C ILE A 48 -11.83 17.75 1.40
N ASP A 49 -12.72 17.34 0.50
CA ASP A 49 -12.43 16.32 -0.52
C ASP A 49 -11.27 16.74 -1.42
N ASN A 50 -11.23 18.01 -1.87
CA ASN A 50 -10.13 18.54 -2.65
C ASN A 50 -8.79 18.54 -1.88
N THR A 51 -8.81 18.82 -0.58
CA THR A 51 -7.62 18.81 0.27
C THR A 51 -7.08 17.39 0.42
N VAL A 52 -7.96 16.41 0.66
CA VAL A 52 -7.60 14.99 0.75
C VAL A 52 -6.94 14.51 -0.54
N ILE A 53 -7.55 14.78 -1.69
CA ILE A 53 -7.02 14.41 -3.01
C ILE A 53 -5.64 15.03 -3.26
N LYS A 54 -5.49 16.31 -2.96
CA LYS A 54 -4.21 17.00 -3.16
C LYS A 54 -3.10 16.41 -2.30
N VAL A 55 -3.33 16.23 -1.00
CA VAL A 55 -2.33 15.67 -0.07
C VAL A 55 -2.00 14.22 -0.43
N ALA A 56 -2.99 13.43 -0.86
CA ALA A 56 -2.76 12.08 -1.33
C ALA A 56 -1.82 12.03 -2.53
N GLY A 57 -2.03 12.88 -3.53
CA GLY A 57 -1.21 12.91 -4.74
C GLY A 57 0.25 13.34 -4.52
N GLU A 58 0.57 13.98 -3.40
CA GLU A 58 1.93 14.46 -3.10
C GLU A 58 2.82 13.41 -2.44
N ARG A 59 2.26 12.34 -1.86
CA ARG A 59 2.98 11.44 -0.93
C ARG A 59 2.93 9.95 -1.25
N LEU A 60 2.01 9.53 -2.13
CA LEU A 60 1.81 8.13 -2.47
C LEU A 60 2.62 7.74 -3.71
N ASN A 61 3.88 7.37 -3.58
CA ASN A 61 4.67 6.92 -4.72
C ASN A 61 4.33 5.48 -5.12
N GLY A 62 4.36 4.53 -4.18
CA GLY A 62 4.08 3.12 -4.45
C GLY A 62 2.62 2.87 -4.79
N ILE A 63 1.68 3.44 -4.03
CA ILE A 63 0.24 3.29 -4.29
C ILE A 63 -0.18 4.00 -5.58
N ALA A 64 0.40 5.18 -5.88
CA ALA A 64 0.16 5.89 -7.13
C ALA A 64 0.61 5.08 -8.35
N ASP A 65 1.71 4.33 -8.24
CA ASP A 65 2.17 3.43 -9.29
C ASP A 65 1.22 2.27 -9.51
N LEU A 66 0.75 1.63 -8.44
CA LEU A 66 -0.27 0.59 -8.54
C LEU A 66 -1.54 1.11 -9.22
N GLN A 67 -1.94 2.34 -8.91
CA GLN A 67 -3.07 2.99 -9.57
C GLN A 67 -2.79 3.28 -11.07
N ALA A 68 -1.61 3.79 -11.39
CA ALA A 68 -1.21 4.09 -12.76
C ALA A 68 -1.17 2.85 -13.65
N HIS A 69 -0.77 1.71 -13.08
CA HIS A 69 -0.77 0.42 -13.77
C HIS A 69 -2.12 -0.33 -13.72
N GLY A 70 -3.16 0.26 -13.10
CA GLY A 70 -4.48 -0.37 -12.98
C GLY A 70 -4.51 -1.58 -12.06
N LEU A 71 -3.61 -1.66 -11.08
CA LEU A 71 -3.45 -2.76 -10.14
C LEU A 71 -4.26 -2.57 -8.85
N ILE A 72 -5.28 -1.71 -8.87
CA ILE A 72 -6.22 -1.56 -7.76
C ILE A 72 -7.42 -2.47 -7.99
N ARG A 73 -7.69 -3.31 -6.99
CA ARG A 73 -8.83 -4.22 -6.99
C ARG A 73 -9.89 -3.72 -6.00
N PRO A 74 -11.00 -3.15 -6.48
CA PRO A 74 -12.09 -2.76 -5.59
C PRO A 74 -12.83 -4.00 -5.08
N LEU A 75 -13.06 -4.05 -3.75
CA LEU A 75 -13.84 -5.09 -3.10
C LEU A 75 -15.25 -4.58 -2.77
N THR A 76 -16.24 -5.41 -3.01
CA THR A 76 -17.63 -5.12 -2.62
C THR A 76 -17.87 -5.54 -1.18
N GLY A 77 -18.57 -4.70 -0.39
CA GLY A 77 -18.91 -4.99 1.00
C GLY A 77 -18.40 -3.93 1.99
N GLY A 78 -17.61 -2.96 1.54
CA GLY A 78 -17.15 -1.82 2.35
C GLY A 78 -16.44 -2.27 3.63
N LEU A 79 -16.82 -1.71 4.77
CA LEU A 79 -16.24 -2.05 6.09
C LEU A 79 -16.53 -3.49 6.56
N GLY A 80 -17.46 -4.19 5.93
CA GLY A 80 -17.78 -5.58 6.27
C GLY A 80 -16.75 -6.60 5.75
N VAL A 81 -15.79 -6.18 4.92
CA VAL A 81 -14.74 -7.05 4.39
C VAL A 81 -13.56 -7.06 5.35
N LEU A 82 -13.28 -8.19 5.98
CA LEU A 82 -12.22 -8.34 6.98
C LEU A 82 -10.93 -8.91 6.39
N TYR A 83 -11.03 -9.68 5.32
CA TYR A 83 -9.90 -10.28 4.61
C TYR A 83 -10.21 -10.40 3.12
N ASP A 84 -9.18 -10.48 2.31
CA ASP A 84 -9.27 -10.87 0.89
C ASP A 84 -8.60 -12.23 0.72
N ALA A 85 -9.16 -13.07 -0.15
CA ALA A 85 -8.66 -14.41 -0.40
C ALA A 85 -8.48 -14.65 -1.90
N TRP A 86 -7.45 -15.41 -2.24
CA TRP A 86 -7.23 -15.90 -3.60
C TRP A 86 -6.64 -17.30 -3.55
N GLN A 87 -6.70 -17.99 -4.68
CA GLN A 87 -6.15 -19.32 -4.82
C GLN A 87 -4.85 -19.25 -5.63
N THR A 88 -3.81 -19.91 -5.13
CA THR A 88 -2.62 -20.26 -5.89
C THR A 88 -2.78 -21.68 -6.41
N MET A 89 -2.18 -21.96 -7.55
CA MET A 89 -2.28 -23.24 -8.22
C MET A 89 -0.87 -23.79 -8.42
N SER A 90 -0.66 -25.06 -8.07
CA SER A 90 0.60 -25.73 -8.34
C SER A 90 0.87 -25.84 -9.84
N GLU A 91 2.14 -25.86 -10.25
CA GLU A 91 2.49 -26.14 -11.63
C GLU A 91 1.97 -27.55 -12.00
N GLY A 92 1.40 -27.67 -13.19
CA GLY A 92 1.09 -28.96 -13.78
C GLY A 92 2.39 -29.73 -14.04
N GLY A 93 2.29 -31.05 -14.14
CA GLY A 93 3.46 -31.88 -14.42
C GLY A 93 4.13 -31.58 -15.76
N ASP A 94 5.38 -32.03 -15.87
CA ASP A 94 6.17 -31.84 -17.06
C ASP A 94 5.55 -32.52 -18.30
N ALA A 95 5.69 -31.86 -19.44
CA ALA A 95 5.25 -32.42 -20.73
C ALA A 95 6.17 -33.53 -21.15
N GLU A 96 5.63 -34.73 -21.42
CA GLU A 96 6.39 -35.86 -21.95
C GLU A 96 6.40 -35.83 -23.48
N GLN A 97 7.51 -36.25 -24.05
CA GLN A 97 7.66 -36.41 -25.50
C GLN A 97 7.83 -37.89 -25.85
N SER A 98 7.00 -38.40 -26.74
CA SER A 98 7.11 -39.75 -27.28
C SER A 98 6.86 -39.77 -28.77
N MET A 99 7.67 -40.51 -29.53
CA MET A 99 7.49 -40.70 -30.99
C MET A 99 6.26 -41.54 -31.33
N SER A 100 5.78 -42.35 -30.40
CA SER A 100 4.63 -43.24 -30.64
C SER A 100 3.33 -42.71 -30.00
N GLY A 101 3.41 -41.85 -29.00
CA GLY A 101 2.25 -41.36 -28.22
C GLY A 101 1.49 -42.43 -27.42
N VAL A 102 2.04 -43.65 -27.32
CA VAL A 102 1.42 -44.81 -26.69
C VAL A 102 1.80 -44.97 -25.21
N THR A 103 2.80 -44.23 -24.75
CA THR A 103 3.21 -44.18 -23.34
C THR A 103 2.11 -43.52 -22.52
N ALA A 104 1.64 -44.18 -21.44
CA ALA A 104 0.78 -43.55 -20.47
C ALA A 104 1.57 -42.41 -19.80
N GLY A 105 1.10 -41.18 -19.98
CA GLY A 105 1.70 -40.04 -19.31
C GLY A 105 1.46 -40.09 -17.82
N ALA A 106 2.24 -39.39 -17.02
CA ALA A 106 2.01 -39.23 -15.60
C ALA A 106 0.69 -38.46 -15.36
N GLU A 107 -0.20 -39.04 -14.56
CA GLU A 107 -1.40 -38.31 -14.08
C GLU A 107 -0.95 -37.29 -13.03
N ASN A 108 -0.90 -36.02 -13.41
CA ASN A 108 -0.57 -34.94 -12.50
C ASN A 108 -1.85 -34.23 -12.08
N ALA A 109 -2.16 -34.29 -10.80
CA ALA A 109 -3.19 -33.47 -10.19
C ALA A 109 -2.61 -32.08 -9.87
N VAL A 110 -3.37 -31.05 -10.16
CA VAL A 110 -3.05 -29.68 -9.77
C VAL A 110 -3.67 -29.43 -8.41
N ASP A 111 -2.87 -29.03 -7.43
CA ASP A 111 -3.34 -28.64 -6.11
C ASP A 111 -3.65 -27.14 -6.04
N PHE A 112 -4.68 -26.79 -5.31
CA PHE A 112 -5.10 -25.41 -5.08
C PHE A 112 -4.91 -25.07 -3.62
N ASN A 113 -4.13 -24.02 -3.34
CA ASN A 113 -3.94 -23.49 -2.01
C ASN A 113 -4.66 -22.14 -1.90
N GLU A 114 -5.37 -21.92 -0.80
CA GLU A 114 -6.01 -20.63 -0.51
C GLU A 114 -5.07 -19.77 0.34
N VAL A 115 -4.80 -18.55 -0.14
CA VAL A 115 -4.03 -17.54 0.57
C VAL A 115 -4.98 -16.42 0.97
N GLN A 116 -4.87 -15.98 2.22
CA GLN A 116 -5.71 -14.91 2.78
C GLN A 116 -4.83 -13.78 3.31
N VAL A 117 -5.28 -12.54 3.09
CA VAL A 117 -4.63 -11.34 3.61
C VAL A 117 -5.65 -10.50 4.37
N PRO A 118 -5.35 -10.06 5.60
CA PRO A 118 -6.24 -9.20 6.36
C PRO A 118 -6.36 -7.81 5.72
N LEU A 119 -7.55 -7.19 5.85
CA LEU A 119 -7.80 -5.80 5.46
C LEU A 119 -7.95 -4.91 6.69
N PRO A 120 -6.87 -4.32 7.19
CA PRO A 120 -6.95 -3.44 8.34
C PRO A 120 -7.60 -2.10 7.98
N VAL A 121 -8.28 -1.52 8.95
CA VAL A 121 -8.73 -0.12 8.87
C VAL A 121 -7.58 0.76 9.30
N THR A 122 -7.04 1.56 8.39
CA THR A 122 -6.03 2.57 8.70
C THR A 122 -6.71 3.91 8.90
N PHE A 123 -6.62 4.49 10.09
CA PHE A 123 -7.34 5.72 10.40
C PHE A 123 -6.61 6.65 11.35
N VAL A 124 -6.96 7.94 11.28
CA VAL A 124 -6.60 8.97 12.24
C VAL A 124 -7.86 9.72 12.62
N GLN A 125 -8.15 9.79 13.93
CA GLN A 125 -9.28 10.50 14.49
C GLN A 125 -8.81 11.75 15.22
N PHE A 126 -9.57 12.84 15.08
CA PHE A 126 -9.37 14.07 15.84
C PHE A 126 -10.71 14.74 16.16
N ARG A 127 -10.71 15.56 17.20
CA ARG A 127 -11.91 16.25 17.71
C ARG A 127 -11.75 17.74 17.61
N ILE A 128 -12.80 18.40 17.12
CA ILE A 128 -12.90 19.85 17.07
C ILE A 128 -14.08 20.30 17.96
N ASN A 129 -13.82 21.25 18.87
CA ASN A 129 -14.87 21.86 19.66
C ASN A 129 -15.69 22.81 18.79
N ALA A 130 -17.03 22.80 18.94
CA ALA A 130 -17.97 23.63 18.20
C ALA A 130 -17.66 25.14 18.29
N ARG A 131 -17.19 25.62 19.43
CA ARG A 131 -16.79 27.03 19.57
C ARG A 131 -15.59 27.40 18.70
N LYS A 132 -14.61 26.50 18.57
CA LYS A 132 -13.45 26.71 17.67
C LYS A 132 -13.88 26.69 16.21
N LEU A 133 -14.76 25.76 15.84
CA LEU A 133 -15.32 25.67 14.50
C LEU A 133 -16.09 26.93 14.11
N LEU A 134 -16.99 27.38 14.98
CA LEU A 134 -17.77 28.59 14.76
C LEU A 134 -16.90 29.87 14.73
N ALA A 135 -15.87 29.95 15.59
CA ALA A 135 -14.93 31.06 15.58
C ALA A 135 -14.10 31.11 14.31
N SER A 136 -13.66 29.95 13.81
CA SER A 136 -12.96 29.79 12.55
C SER A 136 -13.81 30.23 11.36
N ALA A 137 -15.06 29.77 11.32
CA ALA A 137 -16.01 30.17 10.28
C ALA A 137 -16.25 31.68 10.27
N ARG A 138 -16.36 32.30 11.45
CA ARG A 138 -16.55 33.77 11.60
C ARG A 138 -15.31 34.57 11.13
N ASN A 139 -14.10 34.01 11.33
CA ASN A 139 -12.84 34.68 10.97
C ASN A 139 -12.41 34.41 9.53
N GLY A 140 -13.16 33.57 8.80
CA GLY A 140 -12.84 33.19 7.40
C GLY A 140 -11.57 32.33 7.27
N THR A 141 -11.09 31.73 8.36
CA THR A 141 -9.91 30.86 8.34
C THR A 141 -10.37 29.40 8.44
N PRO A 142 -10.11 28.55 7.43
CA PRO A 142 -10.54 27.14 7.44
C PRO A 142 -9.63 26.29 8.33
N PHE A 143 -9.88 26.33 9.64
CA PHE A 143 -9.08 25.60 10.64
C PHE A 143 -9.23 24.07 10.52
N ASP A 144 -10.41 23.61 10.16
CA ASP A 144 -10.76 22.21 9.92
C ASP A 144 -9.97 21.61 8.75
N THR A 145 -9.83 22.35 7.66
CA THR A 145 -9.10 21.91 6.47
C THR A 145 -7.63 21.58 6.76
N TYR A 146 -6.95 22.36 7.61
CA TYR A 146 -5.57 22.09 7.99
C TYR A 146 -5.44 20.81 8.82
N MET A 147 -6.33 20.59 9.78
CA MET A 147 -6.30 19.37 10.59
C MET A 147 -6.61 18.11 9.77
N ILE A 148 -7.54 18.22 8.82
CA ILE A 148 -7.86 17.14 7.89
C ILE A 148 -6.66 16.83 6.99
N ALA A 149 -5.98 17.84 6.46
CA ALA A 149 -4.78 17.65 5.65
C ALA A 149 -3.67 16.92 6.42
N GLU A 150 -3.43 17.28 7.68
CA GLU A 150 -2.44 16.61 8.51
C GLU A 150 -2.85 15.17 8.86
N ALA A 151 -4.11 14.93 9.20
CA ALA A 151 -4.63 13.59 9.43
C ALA A 151 -4.53 12.71 8.17
N THR A 152 -4.90 13.27 7.02
CA THR A 152 -4.78 12.60 5.71
C THR A 152 -3.33 12.19 5.43
N LYS A 153 -2.39 13.12 5.65
CA LYS A 153 -0.96 12.86 5.48
C LYS A 153 -0.50 11.67 6.34
N LYS A 154 -0.94 11.60 7.60
CA LYS A 154 -0.58 10.49 8.50
C LYS A 154 -1.16 9.15 8.07
N VAL A 155 -2.41 9.13 7.58
CA VAL A 155 -3.01 7.91 7.02
C VAL A 155 -2.21 7.44 5.81
N ILE A 156 -1.88 8.35 4.91
CA ILE A 156 -1.15 8.06 3.68
C ILE A 156 0.27 7.55 3.96
N GLU A 157 1.01 8.18 4.87
CA GLU A 157 2.33 7.73 5.31
C GLU A 157 2.25 6.30 5.88
N LYS A 158 1.17 5.97 6.62
CA LYS A 158 0.98 4.62 7.16
C LYS A 158 0.58 3.60 6.10
N LEU A 159 -0.18 3.99 5.09
CA LEU A 159 -0.52 3.11 3.96
C LEU A 159 0.71 2.80 3.09
N GLU A 160 1.56 3.79 2.85
CA GLU A 160 2.82 3.58 2.12
C GLU A 160 3.78 2.70 2.92
N ASP A 161 3.91 2.92 4.24
CA ASP A 161 4.68 2.07 5.14
C ASP A 161 4.17 0.61 5.11
N MET A 162 2.85 0.42 5.15
CA MET A 162 2.23 -0.91 5.06
C MET A 162 2.54 -1.61 3.72
N LEU A 163 2.61 -0.87 2.62
CA LEU A 163 2.94 -1.43 1.31
C LEU A 163 4.36 -1.98 1.26
N PHE A 164 5.33 -1.26 1.81
CA PHE A 164 6.74 -1.66 1.78
C PHE A 164 7.11 -2.60 2.93
N ASN A 165 6.74 -2.25 4.15
CA ASN A 165 7.19 -2.93 5.38
C ASN A 165 6.14 -3.90 5.94
N GLY A 166 4.93 -3.92 5.38
CA GLY A 166 3.82 -4.70 5.92
C GLY A 166 3.23 -4.12 7.21
N SER A 167 2.46 -4.92 7.90
CA SER A 167 1.84 -4.52 9.17
C SER A 167 1.89 -5.66 10.19
N SER A 168 1.97 -5.30 11.47
CA SER A 168 1.88 -6.24 12.59
C SER A 168 0.44 -6.73 12.87
N VAL A 169 -0.51 -6.35 12.03
CA VAL A 169 -1.90 -6.79 12.16
C VAL A 169 -2.02 -8.23 11.69
N VAL A 170 -2.49 -9.09 12.57
CA VAL A 170 -2.75 -10.52 12.28
C VAL A 170 -4.24 -10.77 12.42
N PHE A 171 -4.84 -11.40 11.44
CA PHE A 171 -6.24 -11.80 11.48
C PHE A 171 -6.42 -13.24 10.99
N GLY A 172 -7.10 -14.06 11.78
CA GLY A 172 -7.30 -15.47 11.43
C GLY A 172 -6.02 -16.31 11.33
N GLY A 173 -4.90 -15.83 11.88
CA GLY A 173 -3.58 -16.48 11.75
C GLY A 173 -2.81 -16.08 10.50
N HIS A 174 -3.33 -15.14 9.72
CA HIS A 174 -2.67 -14.60 8.52
C HIS A 174 -2.07 -13.23 8.81
N ASP A 175 -0.82 -13.07 8.40
CA ASP A 175 -0.05 -11.83 8.52
C ASP A 175 -0.32 -10.91 7.32
N LEU A 176 0.08 -9.66 7.45
CA LEU A 176 0.05 -8.67 6.38
C LEU A 176 1.48 -8.31 5.96
N PRO A 177 2.07 -9.04 5.02
CA PRO A 177 3.42 -8.76 4.54
C PRO A 177 3.43 -7.55 3.59
N GLY A 178 4.58 -6.86 3.56
CA GLY A 178 4.92 -5.86 2.56
C GLY A 178 6.00 -6.36 1.60
N TYR A 179 6.47 -5.50 0.71
CA TYR A 179 7.46 -5.86 -0.31
C TYR A 179 8.79 -6.35 0.26
N LEU A 180 9.20 -5.84 1.44
CA LEU A 180 10.49 -6.16 2.07
C LEU A 180 10.46 -7.37 3.00
N ASN A 181 9.30 -7.94 3.31
CA ASN A 181 9.18 -9.02 4.29
C ASN A 181 8.23 -10.15 3.86
N TYR A 182 7.85 -10.19 2.60
CA TYR A 182 7.11 -11.33 2.06
C TYR A 182 8.03 -12.55 1.97
N THR A 183 7.53 -13.70 2.40
CA THR A 183 8.37 -14.91 2.59
C THR A 183 9.02 -15.39 1.30
N ASP A 184 8.32 -15.27 0.17
CA ASP A 184 8.79 -15.76 -1.13
C ASP A 184 9.48 -14.67 -1.97
N SER A 185 9.68 -13.46 -1.43
CA SER A 185 10.44 -12.42 -2.13
C SER A 185 11.93 -12.73 -2.14
N ASN A 186 12.61 -12.31 -3.20
CA ASN A 186 14.05 -12.54 -3.40
C ASN A 186 14.89 -11.54 -2.60
N GLU A 187 15.47 -11.98 -1.47
CA GLU A 187 16.47 -11.19 -0.76
C GLU A 187 17.83 -11.32 -1.43
N VAL A 188 18.38 -10.21 -1.92
CA VAL A 188 19.62 -10.16 -2.70
C VAL A 188 20.64 -9.29 -2.00
N ALA A 189 21.74 -9.89 -1.51
CA ALA A 189 22.82 -9.11 -0.92
C ALA A 189 23.54 -8.27 -1.99
N LEU A 190 23.40 -6.95 -1.89
CA LEU A 190 24.03 -6.00 -2.79
C LEU A 190 25.43 -5.62 -2.32
N THR A 191 26.22 -5.07 -3.24
CA THR A 191 27.56 -4.60 -2.91
C THR A 191 27.51 -3.30 -2.12
N GLY A 192 26.50 -2.46 -2.38
CA GLY A 192 26.27 -1.19 -1.69
C GLY A 192 27.32 -0.14 -1.95
N GLY A 193 27.38 0.83 -1.04
CA GLY A 193 28.35 1.93 -1.10
C GLY A 193 28.14 2.86 -2.29
N TRP A 194 26.91 3.03 -2.76
CA TRP A 194 26.58 3.80 -3.98
C TRP A 194 27.02 5.27 -3.91
N VAL A 195 27.03 5.86 -2.71
CA VAL A 195 27.49 7.24 -2.51
C VAL A 195 29.00 7.36 -2.74
N THR A 196 29.76 6.35 -2.32
CA THR A 196 31.24 6.34 -2.40
C THR A 196 31.75 5.70 -3.67
N THR A 197 31.07 4.67 -4.18
CA THR A 197 31.45 3.90 -5.37
C THR A 197 30.23 3.74 -6.30
N PRO A 198 29.86 4.78 -7.04
CA PRO A 198 28.67 4.76 -7.90
C PRO A 198 28.70 3.68 -8.99
N ALA A 199 29.86 3.18 -9.37
CA ALA A 199 30.01 2.08 -10.33
C ALA A 199 29.39 0.76 -9.87
N ASN A 200 29.02 0.63 -8.59
CA ASN A 200 28.32 -0.54 -8.08
C ASN A 200 26.82 -0.50 -8.45
N ILE A 201 26.24 0.67 -8.69
CA ILE A 201 24.80 0.85 -8.96
C ILE A 201 24.30 -0.08 -10.06
N GLU A 202 24.95 -0.05 -11.23
CA GLU A 202 24.54 -0.87 -12.36
C GLU A 202 24.65 -2.37 -12.05
N LYS A 203 25.72 -2.78 -11.39
CA LYS A 203 25.96 -4.19 -11.04
C LYS A 203 24.93 -4.70 -10.07
N ASP A 204 24.57 -3.90 -9.10
CA ASP A 204 23.63 -4.27 -8.05
C ASP A 204 22.20 -4.34 -8.60
N ILE A 205 21.81 -3.40 -9.46
CA ILE A 205 20.51 -3.46 -10.13
C ILE A 205 20.41 -4.68 -11.07
N VAL A 206 21.47 -5.02 -11.79
CA VAL A 206 21.50 -6.23 -12.61
C VAL A 206 21.35 -7.50 -11.76
N LYS A 207 21.90 -7.54 -10.53
CA LYS A 207 21.68 -8.68 -9.62
C LYS A 207 20.22 -8.85 -9.26
N LEU A 208 19.51 -7.73 -8.95
CA LEU A 208 18.07 -7.74 -8.62
C LEU A 208 17.25 -8.21 -9.82
N ILE A 209 17.53 -7.70 -11.02
CA ILE A 209 16.86 -8.15 -12.25
C ILE A 209 17.07 -9.63 -12.46
N ASN A 210 18.31 -10.11 -12.35
CA ASN A 210 18.64 -11.52 -12.54
C ASN A 210 17.94 -12.42 -11.51
N ALA A 211 17.74 -11.96 -10.27
CA ALA A 211 16.99 -12.70 -9.26
C ALA A 211 15.53 -12.89 -9.67
N ASN A 212 14.86 -11.83 -10.13
CA ASN A 212 13.49 -11.93 -10.62
C ASN A 212 13.38 -12.74 -11.91
N GLU A 213 14.36 -12.60 -12.84
CA GLU A 213 14.38 -13.40 -14.08
C GLU A 213 14.62 -14.89 -13.83
N ALA A 214 15.37 -15.25 -12.77
CA ALA A 214 15.52 -16.64 -12.34
C ALA A 214 14.18 -17.25 -11.92
N ASP A 215 13.29 -16.42 -11.35
CA ASP A 215 11.91 -16.78 -11.01
C ASP A 215 10.92 -16.66 -12.18
N ARG A 216 11.42 -16.45 -13.40
CA ARG A 216 10.62 -16.30 -14.64
C ARG A 216 9.76 -15.03 -14.67
N HIS A 217 10.13 -14.02 -13.92
CA HIS A 217 9.51 -12.69 -13.91
C HIS A 217 10.38 -11.74 -14.74
N TYR A 218 9.82 -11.16 -15.81
CA TYR A 218 10.59 -10.38 -16.79
C TYR A 218 10.20 -8.90 -16.85
N GLY A 219 9.40 -8.42 -15.88
CA GLY A 219 8.96 -7.04 -15.77
C GLY A 219 7.67 -6.74 -16.55
N PRO A 220 7.24 -5.47 -16.62
CA PRO A 220 8.00 -4.25 -16.27
C PRO A 220 8.23 -4.05 -14.78
N TYR A 221 9.43 -3.57 -14.42
CA TYR A 221 9.82 -3.36 -13.03
C TYR A 221 9.79 -1.88 -12.66
N ASN A 222 9.32 -1.58 -11.44
CA ASN A 222 9.57 -0.32 -10.77
C ASN A 222 10.59 -0.51 -9.65
N LEU A 223 11.58 0.38 -9.60
CA LEU A 223 12.60 0.39 -8.56
C LEU A 223 12.27 1.46 -7.52
N TYR A 224 12.15 1.04 -6.27
CA TYR A 224 11.97 1.92 -5.13
C TYR A 224 13.21 1.89 -4.24
N LEU A 225 13.63 3.05 -3.76
CA LEU A 225 14.83 3.20 -2.95
C LEU A 225 14.67 4.35 -1.95
N HIS A 226 15.45 4.29 -0.87
CA HIS A 226 15.47 5.37 0.10
C HIS A 226 16.06 6.66 -0.48
N THR A 227 15.75 7.79 0.12
CA THR A 227 16.13 9.12 -0.36
C THR A 227 17.65 9.34 -0.46
N ASP A 228 18.45 8.69 0.40
CA ASP A 228 19.90 8.80 0.37
C ASP A 228 20.49 8.13 -0.89
N GLU A 229 20.03 6.93 -1.22
CA GLU A 229 20.42 6.20 -2.44
C GLU A 229 19.91 6.93 -3.69
N TRP A 230 18.72 7.53 -3.61
CA TRP A 230 18.22 8.41 -4.66
C TRP A 230 19.16 9.60 -4.94
N GLY A 231 19.80 10.12 -3.90
CA GLY A 231 20.83 11.15 -4.03
C GLY A 231 22.04 10.66 -4.84
N ALA A 232 22.46 9.42 -4.64
CA ALA A 232 23.57 8.80 -5.37
C ALA A 232 23.28 8.66 -6.88
N LEU A 233 22.02 8.35 -7.27
CA LEU A 233 21.63 8.21 -8.68
C LEU A 233 21.74 9.52 -9.48
N ARG A 234 21.76 10.66 -8.82
CA ARG A 234 21.94 11.97 -9.47
C ARG A 234 23.40 12.27 -9.83
N GLN A 235 24.34 11.47 -9.32
CA GLN A 235 25.74 11.59 -9.68
C GLN A 235 25.93 11.24 -11.16
N ARG A 236 27.00 11.79 -11.74
CA ARG A 236 27.36 11.54 -13.14
C ARG A 236 28.38 10.43 -13.21
N ASP A 237 28.18 9.50 -14.12
CA ASP A 237 29.20 8.55 -14.45
C ASP A 237 30.32 9.22 -15.28
N SER A 238 31.52 9.22 -14.73
CA SER A 238 32.70 9.75 -15.42
C SER A 238 33.14 8.89 -16.62
N THR A 239 32.72 7.61 -16.63
CA THR A 239 33.11 6.63 -17.65
C THR A 239 32.12 6.61 -18.82
N ALA A 240 30.84 6.83 -18.55
CA ALA A 240 29.76 6.83 -19.56
C ALA A 240 29.47 8.24 -20.15
N GLY A 241 30.47 9.08 -20.30
CA GLY A 241 30.31 10.37 -20.96
C GLY A 241 29.57 11.43 -20.13
N GLY A 242 29.48 11.28 -18.82
CA GLY A 242 28.86 12.22 -17.91
C GLY A 242 27.33 12.12 -17.80
N ILE A 243 26.77 10.98 -18.20
CA ILE A 243 25.33 10.68 -18.04
C ILE A 243 25.05 10.39 -16.56
N ASN A 244 23.91 10.81 -16.05
CA ASN A 244 23.49 10.48 -14.68
C ASN A 244 23.10 9.02 -14.59
N TYR A 245 23.42 8.34 -13.47
CA TYR A 245 23.01 6.95 -13.23
C TYR A 245 21.50 6.73 -13.32
N LEU A 246 20.70 7.70 -12.91
CA LEU A 246 19.24 7.65 -13.08
C LEU A 246 18.82 7.43 -14.55
N ASN A 247 19.46 8.12 -15.49
CA ASN A 247 19.15 7.97 -16.92
C ASN A 247 19.65 6.62 -17.46
N ILE A 248 20.76 6.12 -16.95
CA ILE A 248 21.28 4.80 -17.30
C ILE A 248 20.28 3.73 -16.83
N LEU A 249 19.81 3.79 -15.58
CA LEU A 249 18.84 2.85 -15.05
C LEU A 249 17.51 2.88 -15.80
N LYS A 250 16.98 4.06 -16.09
CA LYS A 250 15.75 4.20 -16.91
C LYS A 250 15.93 3.70 -18.36
N GLY A 251 17.14 3.58 -18.84
CA GLY A 251 17.46 3.01 -20.15
C GLY A 251 17.68 1.49 -20.13
N MET A 252 17.74 0.86 -18.95
CA MET A 252 17.91 -0.58 -18.84
C MET A 252 16.61 -1.30 -19.25
N ALA A 253 16.75 -2.40 -19.97
CA ALA A 253 15.62 -3.23 -20.35
C ALA A 253 14.93 -3.79 -19.10
N GLY A 254 13.60 -3.72 -19.09
CA GLY A 254 12.78 -4.20 -17.98
C GLY A 254 12.46 -3.14 -16.92
N ILE A 255 13.26 -2.10 -16.74
CA ILE A 255 12.96 -1.02 -15.78
C ILE A 255 12.00 -0.02 -16.42
N ASN A 256 10.85 0.17 -15.80
CA ASN A 256 9.84 1.14 -16.22
C ASN A 256 10.04 2.49 -15.54
N ASP A 257 10.18 2.52 -14.21
CA ASP A 257 10.44 3.75 -13.48
C ASP A 257 11.31 3.52 -12.23
N VAL A 258 11.92 4.60 -11.74
CA VAL A 258 12.77 4.63 -10.54
C VAL A 258 12.28 5.76 -9.65
N LYS A 259 11.88 5.46 -8.43
CA LYS A 259 11.27 6.42 -7.51
C LYS A 259 11.84 6.33 -6.10
N PRO A 260 11.99 7.48 -5.40
CA PRO A 260 12.30 7.47 -3.98
C PRO A 260 11.04 7.14 -3.17
N SER A 261 11.20 6.45 -2.03
CA SER A 261 10.17 6.30 -1.03
C SER A 261 10.74 6.54 0.37
N ASP A 262 10.09 7.42 1.11
CA ASP A 262 10.45 7.72 2.51
C ASP A 262 9.99 6.60 3.48
N ALA A 263 9.15 5.66 3.02
CA ALA A 263 8.73 4.51 3.80
C ALA A 263 9.80 3.41 3.88
N LEU A 264 10.78 3.44 2.97
CA LEU A 264 11.93 2.57 3.00
C LEU A 264 12.95 3.07 4.04
N GLY A 265 13.53 2.17 4.82
CA GLY A 265 14.66 2.48 5.68
C GLY A 265 15.92 2.82 4.88
N ASN A 266 16.87 3.51 5.52
CA ASN A 266 18.18 3.78 4.90
C ASN A 266 18.87 2.46 4.53
N GLY A 267 19.39 2.37 3.32
CA GLY A 267 20.00 1.17 2.77
C GLY A 267 18.99 0.13 2.26
N ASN A 268 17.69 0.41 2.30
CA ASN A 268 16.67 -0.49 1.77
C ASN A 268 16.28 -0.07 0.36
N LEU A 269 16.12 -1.07 -0.49
CA LEU A 269 15.57 -0.89 -1.83
C LEU A 269 14.80 -2.13 -2.26
N CYS A 270 13.87 -1.96 -3.19
CA CYS A 270 13.15 -3.07 -3.78
C CYS A 270 12.86 -2.83 -5.26
N LEU A 271 12.95 -3.89 -6.02
CA LEU A 271 12.59 -3.98 -7.43
C LEU A 271 11.32 -4.84 -7.54
N VAL A 272 10.23 -4.25 -8.01
CA VAL A 272 8.90 -4.88 -8.03
C VAL A 272 8.39 -4.95 -9.45
N GLU A 273 7.94 -6.13 -9.88
CA GLU A 273 7.24 -6.30 -11.14
C GLU A 273 5.81 -5.79 -11.04
N MET A 274 5.47 -4.80 -11.88
CA MET A 274 4.16 -4.13 -11.88
C MET A 274 3.16 -4.86 -12.77
N THR A 275 2.82 -6.09 -12.40
CA THR A 275 1.80 -6.92 -13.05
C THR A 275 0.78 -7.43 -12.06
N SER A 276 -0.46 -7.65 -12.51
CA SER A 276 -1.52 -8.20 -11.66
C SER A 276 -1.25 -9.65 -11.20
N GLY A 277 -0.29 -10.31 -11.82
CA GLY A 277 0.18 -11.63 -11.43
C GLY A 277 1.06 -11.61 -10.18
N VAL A 278 1.74 -10.49 -9.91
CA VAL A 278 2.70 -10.35 -8.79
C VAL A 278 2.14 -9.48 -7.68
N VAL A 279 1.67 -8.28 -8.00
CA VAL A 279 1.21 -7.32 -6.99
C VAL A 279 -0.11 -6.68 -7.38
N ASP A 280 -0.99 -6.51 -6.41
CA ASP A 280 -2.14 -5.63 -6.52
C ASP A 280 -2.53 -5.07 -5.14
N LEU A 281 -3.42 -4.07 -5.13
CA LEU A 281 -3.93 -3.42 -3.94
C LEU A 281 -5.42 -3.70 -3.81
N SER A 282 -5.81 -4.51 -2.84
CA SER A 282 -7.22 -4.73 -2.52
C SER A 282 -7.75 -3.54 -1.73
N THR A 283 -8.80 -2.92 -2.23
CA THR A 283 -9.41 -1.73 -1.62
C THR A 283 -10.89 -1.98 -1.35
N ALA A 284 -11.28 -2.01 -0.08
CA ALA A 284 -12.67 -2.10 0.35
C ALA A 284 -13.30 -0.72 0.59
N VAL A 285 -12.51 0.22 1.10
CA VAL A 285 -12.90 1.62 1.29
C VAL A 285 -11.73 2.51 0.89
N ASP A 286 -11.97 3.38 -0.07
CA ASP A 286 -11.01 4.42 -0.46
C ASP A 286 -10.82 5.43 0.67
N LEU A 287 -9.75 6.24 0.55
CA LEU A 287 -9.45 7.29 1.50
C LEU A 287 -10.63 8.27 1.64
N LYS A 288 -11.29 8.26 2.81
CA LYS A 288 -12.48 9.05 3.09
C LYS A 288 -12.40 9.75 4.43
N VAL A 289 -13.12 10.86 4.54
CA VAL A 289 -13.33 11.60 5.79
C VAL A 289 -14.78 11.38 6.25
N ILE A 290 -14.93 10.95 7.49
CA ILE A 290 -16.24 10.84 8.15
C ILE A 290 -16.29 11.75 9.36
N GLN A 291 -17.48 12.22 9.71
CA GLN A 291 -17.69 13.08 10.89
C GLN A 291 -18.95 12.67 11.64
N TRP A 292 -18.91 12.88 12.96
CA TRP A 292 -20.09 12.71 13.80
C TRP A 292 -20.07 13.70 14.99
N PRO A 293 -21.25 14.19 15.42
CA PRO A 293 -21.35 15.06 16.60
C PRO A 293 -21.18 14.25 17.89
N THR A 294 -20.46 14.84 18.84
CA THR A 294 -20.26 14.28 20.18
C THR A 294 -20.64 15.32 21.27
N HIS A 295 -20.80 14.86 22.51
CA HIS A 295 -21.12 15.72 23.66
C HIS A 295 -22.33 16.62 23.41
N GLY A 296 -23.46 16.07 22.92
CA GLY A 296 -24.66 16.84 22.65
C GLY A 296 -24.50 17.92 21.57
N GLY A 297 -23.58 17.73 20.61
CA GLY A 297 -23.31 18.68 19.53
C GLY A 297 -22.26 19.76 19.85
N MET A 298 -21.68 19.73 21.05
CA MET A 298 -20.66 20.72 21.46
C MET A 298 -19.26 20.39 20.91
N SER A 299 -19.09 19.21 20.36
CA SER A 299 -17.87 18.79 19.68
C SER A 299 -18.23 17.97 18.43
N THR A 300 -17.38 18.04 17.43
CA THR A 300 -17.46 17.18 16.23
C THR A 300 -16.19 16.38 16.12
N ASP A 301 -16.33 15.08 16.01
CA ASP A 301 -15.23 14.16 15.73
C ASP A 301 -15.12 13.96 14.22
N PHE A 302 -13.89 13.98 13.75
CA PHE A 302 -13.52 13.68 12.36
C PHE A 302 -12.62 12.47 12.35
N MET A 303 -12.82 11.61 11.39
CA MET A 303 -11.95 10.47 11.15
C MET A 303 -11.61 10.39 9.66
N VAL A 304 -10.34 10.41 9.35
CA VAL A 304 -9.82 10.09 8.02
C VAL A 304 -9.46 8.63 8.03
N MET A 305 -9.98 7.85 7.10
CA MET A 305 -9.77 6.41 7.07
C MET A 305 -9.67 5.85 5.66
N ALA A 306 -9.00 4.71 5.55
CA ALA A 306 -8.98 3.86 4.37
C ALA A 306 -8.94 2.38 4.79
N VAL A 307 -9.48 1.50 3.97
CA VAL A 307 -9.44 0.05 4.16
C VAL A 307 -8.83 -0.56 2.91
N THR A 308 -7.53 -0.76 2.96
CA THR A 308 -6.74 -1.28 1.84
C THR A 308 -5.71 -2.26 2.34
N SER A 309 -5.33 -3.21 1.50
CA SER A 309 -4.29 -4.19 1.79
C SER A 309 -3.49 -4.52 0.53
N PRO A 310 -2.15 -4.49 0.57
CA PRO A 310 -1.35 -5.02 -0.52
C PRO A 310 -1.52 -6.54 -0.60
N ARG A 311 -1.64 -7.06 -1.81
CA ARG A 311 -1.55 -8.49 -2.10
C ARG A 311 -0.30 -8.74 -2.91
N ILE A 312 0.56 -9.58 -2.38
CA ILE A 312 1.74 -10.09 -3.06
C ILE A 312 1.46 -11.54 -3.39
N LYS A 313 1.75 -11.93 -4.61
CA LYS A 313 1.46 -13.26 -5.12
C LYS A 313 2.76 -13.94 -5.50
N SER A 314 2.89 -15.17 -5.07
CA SER A 314 3.90 -16.11 -5.52
C SER A 314 3.21 -17.32 -6.16
N ASP A 315 3.93 -18.08 -6.94
CA ASP A 315 3.46 -19.38 -7.37
C ASP A 315 3.66 -20.44 -6.24
N ASP A 316 3.19 -21.65 -6.46
CA ASP A 316 3.35 -22.75 -5.48
C ASP A 316 4.82 -23.19 -5.28
N ALA A 317 5.70 -22.84 -6.20
CA ALA A 317 7.14 -23.04 -6.10
C ALA A 317 7.87 -21.92 -5.33
N GLY A 318 7.15 -20.94 -4.82
CA GLY A 318 7.69 -19.79 -4.09
C GLY A 318 8.38 -18.76 -4.98
N ARG A 319 8.08 -18.72 -6.30
CA ARG A 319 8.64 -17.72 -7.21
C ARG A 319 7.83 -16.44 -7.14
N CYS A 320 8.53 -15.31 -6.95
CA CYS A 320 7.93 -14.01 -6.82
C CYS A 320 8.66 -12.96 -7.66
N GLY A 321 7.93 -12.01 -8.23
CA GLY A 321 8.49 -10.91 -9.02
C GLY A 321 8.98 -9.72 -8.18
N ILE A 322 9.40 -9.96 -6.93
CA ILE A 322 9.95 -8.94 -6.04
C ILE A 322 11.36 -9.34 -5.60
N ALA A 323 12.33 -8.47 -5.86
CA ALA A 323 13.68 -8.59 -5.34
C ALA A 323 14.02 -7.37 -4.48
N PHE A 324 14.65 -7.58 -3.33
CA PHE A 324 14.95 -6.51 -2.39
C PHE A 324 16.30 -6.73 -1.66
N ASP A 325 16.81 -5.65 -1.08
CA ASP A 325 17.88 -5.67 -0.09
C ASP A 325 17.47 -4.80 1.11
N ASN A 326 17.60 -5.35 2.31
CA ASN A 326 17.29 -4.68 3.57
C ASN A 326 18.51 -4.08 4.27
N ASN A 327 19.70 -4.24 3.72
CA ASN A 327 20.93 -3.87 4.43
C ASN A 327 22.06 -3.48 3.47
N MET A 328 21.76 -2.64 2.51
CA MET A 328 22.78 -2.13 1.59
C MET A 328 23.73 -1.21 2.37
N ALA A 329 24.93 -1.68 2.67
CA ALA A 329 25.95 -0.98 3.45
C ALA A 329 26.67 0.13 2.67
#